data_b217738564bad61b025e0d9f7174d729
#
_entry.id   b217738564bad61b025e0d9f7174d729
#
_cell.length_a   1.000
_cell.length_b   1.000
_cell.length_c   1.000
_cell.angle_alpha   90.00
_cell.angle_beta   90.00
_cell.angle_gamma   90.00
#
_symmetry.space_group_name_H-M   'P 1'
#
loop_
_entity.id
_entity.type
_entity.pdbx_description
1 polymer ?
#
loop_
_entity_poly.entity_id
_entity_poly.type
_entity_poly.pdbx_seq_one_letter_code
_entity_poly.pdbx_strand_id
1 'polypeptide(L)'
;MMNCPRGIKTSDNGGQAKCENATRNLQLFVKLNFELISMTRGIRNNNPLNIRRSSTHWQGARKEQTDKSFVQFETMAYGYRAAWKVLQTYYERFCMQGKPFTVRNIIERWAPPTENDTEAYIKSVLKLSSIGGKEKLLPPSNVSGYGRLSRLVAAMTCIECGLEYSRVDTEAIAQGYKLAFPSNREKLDEWLLDEDEYRYW
;
A
#
# COMPACT_ATOMS: atom_id res chain seq x y z
N MET A 1 14.03 -19.74 -78.79
CA MET A 1 13.01 -19.08 -78.00
C MET A 1 12.64 -19.98 -76.84
N MET A 2 13.19 -19.75 -75.68
CA MET A 2 12.89 -20.53 -74.44
C MET A 2 12.09 -19.68 -73.49
N ASN A 3 10.90 -20.19 -73.11
CA ASN A 3 9.95 -19.56 -72.25
C ASN A 3 10.44 -19.68 -70.74
N CYS A 4 10.55 -18.55 -70.09
CA CYS A 4 10.78 -18.50 -68.67
C CYS A 4 9.45 -18.73 -67.85
N PRO A 5 9.37 -19.58 -66.90
CA PRO A 5 8.17 -19.72 -66.06
C PRO A 5 8.11 -18.59 -64.99
N ARG A 6 6.89 -18.03 -64.83
CA ARG A 6 6.53 -16.97 -63.87
C ARG A 6 6.67 -17.46 -62.42
N GLY A 7 7.32 -16.62 -61.62
CA GLY A 7 7.57 -16.84 -60.21
C GLY A 7 6.26 -16.96 -59.38
N ILE A 8 6.32 -17.89 -58.49
CA ILE A 8 5.33 -18.12 -57.40
C ILE A 8 5.59 -17.05 -56.35
N LYS A 9 4.60 -16.16 -56.11
CA LYS A 9 4.58 -15.27 -54.96
C LYS A 9 4.11 -16.07 -53.78
N THR A 10 4.99 -16.49 -52.88
CA THR A 10 4.64 -17.00 -51.58
C THR A 10 4.29 -15.83 -50.63
N SER A 11 3.02 -15.77 -50.27
CA SER A 11 2.53 -14.79 -49.29
C SER A 11 2.91 -15.27 -47.88
N ASP A 12 4.01 -14.77 -47.35
CA ASP A 12 4.55 -15.13 -46.00
C ASP A 12 4.06 -14.16 -44.91
N ASN A 13 2.76 -13.80 -44.93
CA ASN A 13 2.18 -12.93 -43.91
C ASN A 13 1.91 -13.62 -42.58
N GLY A 14 1.91 -14.95 -42.50
CA GLY A 14 1.63 -15.72 -41.29
C GLY A 14 2.84 -15.87 -40.35
N GLY A 15 4.06 -15.86 -40.91
CA GLY A 15 5.29 -16.00 -40.11
C GLY A 15 5.68 -14.71 -39.38
N GLN A 16 5.51 -13.57 -40.03
CA GLN A 16 5.85 -12.26 -39.46
C GLN A 16 4.94 -11.90 -38.27
N ALA A 17 3.61 -12.10 -38.40
CA ALA A 17 2.66 -11.84 -37.31
C ALA A 17 2.88 -12.73 -36.07
N LYS A 18 3.27 -14.00 -36.25
CA LYS A 18 3.62 -14.90 -35.15
C LYS A 18 4.91 -14.47 -34.45
N CYS A 19 5.92 -14.01 -35.20
CA CYS A 19 7.17 -13.53 -34.62
C CYS A 19 6.98 -12.22 -33.86
N GLU A 20 6.18 -11.28 -34.36
CA GLU A 20 5.85 -10.03 -33.66
C GLU A 20 5.07 -10.26 -32.37
N ASN A 21 4.11 -11.18 -32.38
CA ASN A 21 3.38 -11.56 -31.17
C ASN A 21 4.27 -12.24 -30.13
N ALA A 22 5.18 -13.12 -30.55
CA ALA A 22 6.15 -13.75 -29.63
C ALA A 22 7.09 -12.72 -29.02
N THR A 23 7.59 -11.76 -29.82
CA THR A 23 8.47 -10.68 -29.34
C THR A 23 7.72 -9.75 -28.37
N ARG A 24 6.49 -9.39 -28.67
CA ARG A 24 5.63 -8.56 -27.79
C ARG A 24 5.34 -9.27 -26.46
N ASN A 25 5.03 -10.57 -26.51
CA ASN A 25 4.80 -11.37 -25.31
C ASN A 25 6.08 -11.49 -24.47
N LEU A 26 7.25 -11.65 -25.09
CA LEU A 26 8.53 -11.68 -24.40
C LEU A 26 8.85 -10.33 -23.74
N GLN A 27 8.63 -9.22 -24.45
CA GLN A 27 8.81 -7.88 -23.90
C GLN A 27 7.87 -7.61 -22.73
N LEU A 28 6.60 -8.03 -22.81
CA LEU A 28 5.64 -7.93 -21.74
C LEU A 28 6.06 -8.77 -20.52
N PHE A 29 6.52 -10.00 -20.77
CA PHE A 29 7.02 -10.90 -19.73
C PHE A 29 8.28 -10.34 -19.04
N VAL A 30 9.22 -9.79 -19.80
CA VAL A 30 10.43 -9.14 -19.26
C VAL A 30 10.06 -7.90 -18.44
N LYS A 31 9.12 -7.07 -18.94
CA LYS A 31 8.64 -5.89 -18.22
C LYS A 31 7.95 -6.26 -16.92
N LEU A 32 7.04 -7.25 -16.94
CA LEU A 32 6.35 -7.75 -15.73
C LEU A 32 7.33 -8.33 -14.71
N ASN A 33 8.32 -9.11 -15.14
CA ASN A 33 9.35 -9.64 -14.26
C ASN A 33 10.25 -8.53 -13.69
N PHE A 34 10.61 -7.53 -14.50
CA PHE A 34 11.40 -6.39 -14.03
C PHE A 34 10.61 -5.55 -12.99
N GLU A 35 9.32 -5.31 -13.21
CA GLU A 35 8.43 -4.65 -12.24
C GLU A 35 8.30 -5.49 -10.96
N LEU A 36 8.17 -6.81 -11.06
CA LEU A 36 8.10 -7.71 -9.91
C LEU A 36 9.41 -7.71 -9.10
N ILE A 37 10.57 -7.69 -9.77
CA ILE A 37 11.90 -7.65 -9.13
C ILE A 37 12.14 -6.28 -8.47
N SER A 38 11.60 -5.20 -9.03
CA SER A 38 11.74 -3.84 -8.51
C SER A 38 10.76 -3.52 -7.38
N MET A 39 9.79 -4.40 -7.08
CA MET A 39 8.85 -4.18 -5.98
C MET A 39 9.58 -4.12 -4.63
N THR A 40 9.28 -3.09 -3.86
CA THR A 40 9.85 -2.94 -2.52
C THR A 40 9.42 -4.08 -1.60
N ARG A 41 10.19 -4.30 -0.53
CA ARG A 41 9.95 -5.39 0.42
C ARG A 41 8.54 -5.36 1.00
N GLY A 42 8.05 -4.15 1.35
CA GLY A 42 6.70 -3.98 1.88
C GLY A 42 5.62 -4.45 0.92
N ILE A 43 5.74 -4.13 -0.36
CA ILE A 43 4.79 -4.54 -1.40
C ILE A 43 4.83 -6.05 -1.63
N ARG A 44 6.02 -6.67 -1.76
CA ARG A 44 6.16 -8.13 -1.94
C ARG A 44 5.57 -8.92 -0.77
N ASN A 45 5.64 -8.38 0.43
CA ASN A 45 5.14 -9.01 1.64
C ASN A 45 3.65 -8.74 1.90
N ASN A 46 2.97 -7.94 1.08
CA ASN A 46 1.65 -7.37 1.38
C ASN A 46 1.63 -6.68 2.76
N ASN A 47 2.73 -6.03 3.12
CA ASN A 47 2.98 -5.40 4.41
C ASN A 47 3.46 -3.97 4.20
N PRO A 48 2.58 -3.06 3.76
CA PRO A 48 2.95 -1.74 3.24
C PRO A 48 3.60 -0.83 4.29
N LEU A 49 3.43 -1.15 5.56
CA LEU A 49 3.99 -0.41 6.68
C LEU A 49 5.07 -1.20 7.44
N ASN A 50 5.65 -2.22 6.81
CA ASN A 50 6.79 -2.98 7.32
C ASN A 50 6.61 -3.46 8.78
N ILE A 51 5.42 -4.01 9.11
CA ILE A 51 5.16 -4.61 10.42
C ILE A 51 6.18 -5.71 10.68
N ARG A 52 6.97 -5.55 11.77
CA ARG A 52 8.00 -6.50 12.15
C ARG A 52 7.39 -7.80 12.70
N ARG A 53 8.07 -8.92 12.48
CA ARG A 53 7.73 -10.20 13.10
C ARG A 53 7.92 -10.12 14.62
N SER A 54 6.99 -10.72 15.34
CA SER A 54 6.98 -10.83 16.79
C SER A 54 6.19 -12.09 17.19
N SER A 55 5.93 -12.28 18.47
CA SER A 55 5.02 -13.32 18.96
C SER A 55 3.54 -13.07 18.63
N THR A 56 3.20 -11.92 18.08
CA THR A 56 1.82 -11.58 17.70
C THR A 56 1.35 -12.43 16.51
N HIS A 57 0.24 -13.13 16.69
CA HIS A 57 -0.43 -13.86 15.62
C HIS A 57 -1.36 -12.91 14.87
N TRP A 58 -0.94 -12.48 13.68
CA TRP A 58 -1.70 -11.56 12.85
C TRP A 58 -2.74 -12.31 12.01
N GLN A 59 -3.99 -11.86 12.03
CA GLN A 59 -5.00 -12.36 11.10
C GLN A 59 -4.57 -12.07 9.66
N GLY A 60 -4.70 -13.06 8.76
CA GLY A 60 -4.30 -12.97 7.37
C GLY A 60 -2.78 -13.01 7.15
N ALA A 61 -1.99 -13.36 8.15
CA ALA A 61 -0.58 -13.69 7.94
C ALA A 61 -0.47 -15.00 7.14
N ARG A 62 0.44 -15.06 6.16
CA ARG A 62 0.72 -16.29 5.41
C ARG A 62 1.16 -17.40 6.35
N LYS A 63 0.79 -18.64 6.05
CA LYS A 63 1.25 -19.80 6.82
C LYS A 63 2.77 -19.92 6.78
N GLU A 64 3.35 -19.75 5.60
CA GLU A 64 4.80 -19.74 5.40
C GLU A 64 5.31 -18.31 5.38
N GLN A 65 6.26 -18.02 6.26
CA GLN A 65 6.89 -16.72 6.43
C GLN A 65 8.35 -16.82 6.00
N THR A 66 8.66 -16.51 4.76
CA THR A 66 10.01 -16.57 4.21
C THR A 66 10.84 -15.33 4.55
N ASP A 67 10.20 -14.22 4.85
CA ASP A 67 10.88 -13.01 5.33
C ASP A 67 11.23 -13.14 6.82
N LYS A 68 12.52 -13.00 7.15
CA LYS A 68 13.02 -13.20 8.52
C LYS A 68 12.63 -12.06 9.49
N SER A 69 12.36 -10.85 8.98
CA SER A 69 12.20 -9.64 9.80
C SER A 69 10.78 -9.10 9.79
N PHE A 70 10.07 -9.23 8.67
CA PHE A 70 8.74 -8.62 8.49
C PHE A 70 7.68 -9.68 8.24
N VAL A 71 6.47 -9.40 8.72
CA VAL A 71 5.32 -10.26 8.49
C VAL A 71 4.96 -10.25 7.01
N GLN A 72 4.61 -11.40 6.46
CA GLN A 72 4.05 -11.54 5.12
C GLN A 72 2.56 -11.83 5.25
N PHE A 73 1.73 -11.01 4.59
CA PHE A 73 0.28 -11.16 4.62
C PHE A 73 -0.24 -11.78 3.32
N GLU A 74 -1.43 -12.39 3.38
CA GLU A 74 -2.10 -12.98 2.22
C GLU A 74 -2.50 -11.90 1.22
N THR A 75 -3.00 -10.75 1.71
CA THR A 75 -3.38 -9.59 0.89
C THR A 75 -2.90 -8.29 1.50
N MET A 76 -2.86 -7.23 0.68
CA MET A 76 -2.52 -5.88 1.12
C MET A 76 -3.50 -5.37 2.20
N ALA A 77 -4.78 -5.72 2.10
CA ALA A 77 -5.79 -5.36 3.09
C ALA A 77 -5.47 -5.92 4.50
N TYR A 78 -4.93 -7.14 4.59
CA TYR A 78 -4.50 -7.68 5.88
C TYR A 78 -3.24 -6.99 6.43
N GLY A 79 -2.33 -6.55 5.57
CA GLY A 79 -1.22 -5.68 5.97
C GLY A 79 -1.69 -4.36 6.55
N TYR A 80 -2.63 -3.70 5.90
CA TYR A 80 -3.26 -2.48 6.43
C TYR A 80 -4.08 -2.74 7.69
N ARG A 81 -4.80 -3.87 7.77
CA ARG A 81 -5.47 -4.27 9.01
C ARG A 81 -4.50 -4.30 10.20
N ALA A 82 -3.34 -4.89 10.02
CA ALA A 82 -2.32 -4.94 11.07
C ALA A 82 -1.86 -3.52 11.45
N ALA A 83 -1.63 -2.65 10.49
CA ALA A 83 -1.26 -1.26 10.73
C ALA A 83 -2.34 -0.51 11.53
N TRP A 84 -3.62 -0.65 11.18
CA TRP A 84 -4.74 -0.06 11.91
C TRP A 84 -4.77 -0.53 13.37
N LYS A 85 -4.51 -1.82 13.63
CA LYS A 85 -4.45 -2.37 15.00
C LYS A 85 -3.26 -1.84 15.79
N VAL A 86 -2.10 -1.65 15.14
CA VAL A 86 -0.93 -1.02 15.77
C VAL A 86 -1.24 0.43 16.15
N LEU A 87 -1.84 1.21 15.23
CA LEU A 87 -2.23 2.59 15.51
C LEU A 87 -3.25 2.69 16.66
N GLN A 88 -4.20 1.77 16.73
CA GLN A 88 -5.15 1.69 17.86
C GLN A 88 -4.41 1.44 19.19
N THR A 89 -3.46 0.53 19.18
CA THR A 89 -2.61 0.26 20.37
C THR A 89 -1.79 1.50 20.77
N TYR A 90 -1.31 2.28 19.79
CA TYR A 90 -0.59 3.53 20.09
C TYR A 90 -1.52 4.56 20.71
N TYR A 91 -2.74 4.72 20.18
CA TYR A 91 -3.74 5.60 20.74
C TYR A 91 -4.01 5.27 22.22
N GLU A 92 -4.30 4.00 22.51
CA GLU A 92 -4.59 3.52 23.87
C GLU A 92 -3.42 3.78 24.83
N ARG A 93 -2.19 3.50 24.41
CA ARG A 93 -0.99 3.74 25.22
C ARG A 93 -0.74 5.24 25.45
N PHE A 94 -0.95 6.08 24.44
CA PHE A 94 -0.79 7.52 24.60
C PHE A 94 -1.84 8.10 25.54
N CYS A 95 -3.08 7.64 25.46
CA CYS A 95 -4.12 8.03 26.42
C CYS A 95 -3.72 7.68 27.87
N MET A 96 -3.24 6.45 28.11
CA MET A 96 -2.76 6.04 29.45
C MET A 96 -1.57 6.87 29.94
N GLN A 97 -0.75 7.42 29.05
CA GLN A 97 0.40 8.25 29.37
C GLN A 97 0.08 9.75 29.41
N GLY A 98 -1.16 10.16 29.18
CA GLY A 98 -1.55 11.57 29.03
C GLY A 98 -0.93 12.26 27.81
N LYS A 99 -0.44 11.50 26.82
CA LYS A 99 0.14 12.02 25.60
C LYS A 99 -0.92 12.22 24.51
N PRO A 100 -0.88 13.31 23.73
CA PRO A 100 -1.82 13.49 22.65
C PRO A 100 -1.51 12.54 21.48
N PHE A 101 -2.54 12.06 20.80
CA PHE A 101 -2.42 11.26 19.59
C PHE A 101 -2.26 12.21 18.39
N THR A 102 -1.02 12.50 18.01
CA THR A 102 -0.63 13.41 16.91
C THR A 102 0.28 12.70 15.94
N VAL A 103 0.41 13.21 14.73
CA VAL A 103 1.35 12.66 13.73
C VAL A 103 2.76 12.55 14.31
N ARG A 104 3.26 13.58 14.99
CA ARG A 104 4.61 13.56 15.61
C ARG A 104 4.76 12.37 16.57
N ASN A 105 3.87 12.25 17.56
CA ASN A 105 3.98 11.19 18.57
C ASN A 105 3.83 9.78 17.97
N ILE A 106 3.00 9.65 16.92
CA ILE A 106 2.85 8.39 16.18
C ILE A 106 4.16 8.02 15.49
N ILE A 107 4.77 8.95 14.74
CA ILE A 107 5.99 8.68 13.97
C ILE A 107 7.20 8.48 14.88
N GLU A 108 7.35 9.25 15.96
CA GLU A 108 8.41 9.03 16.95
C GLU A 108 8.35 7.62 17.57
N ARG A 109 7.15 7.07 17.70
CA ARG A 109 6.97 5.69 18.18
C ARG A 109 7.17 4.64 17.07
N TRP A 110 6.77 4.97 15.83
CA TRP A 110 6.87 4.08 14.68
C TRP A 110 8.31 3.91 14.19
N ALA A 111 9.00 5.01 14.03
CA ALA A 111 10.35 5.13 13.52
C ALA A 111 11.22 5.94 14.50
N PRO A 112 11.65 5.34 15.62
CA PRO A 112 12.39 6.05 16.66
C PRO A 112 13.73 6.58 16.16
N PRO A 113 14.23 7.72 16.71
CA PRO A 113 15.43 8.41 16.24
C PRO A 113 16.72 7.60 16.42
N THR A 114 16.68 6.52 17.18
CA THR A 114 17.81 5.59 17.33
C THR A 114 18.05 4.72 16.08
N GLU A 115 17.03 4.58 15.22
CA GLU A 115 17.07 3.72 14.05
C GLU A 115 16.80 4.49 12.73
N ASN A 116 16.29 5.73 12.80
CA ASN A 116 15.77 6.48 11.65
C ASN A 116 16.05 7.96 11.74
N ASP A 117 16.01 8.66 10.59
CA ASP A 117 15.82 10.11 10.56
C ASP A 117 14.34 10.46 10.78
N THR A 118 13.94 10.42 12.05
CA THR A 118 12.55 10.62 12.49
C THR A 118 12.02 11.99 12.09
N GLU A 119 12.84 13.05 12.14
CA GLU A 119 12.40 14.40 11.77
C GLU A 119 12.12 14.52 10.27
N ALA A 120 12.97 13.94 9.42
CA ALA A 120 12.70 13.88 7.97
C ALA A 120 11.42 13.06 7.67
N TYR A 121 11.22 11.97 8.39
CA TYR A 121 9.99 11.17 8.28
C TYR A 121 8.76 11.99 8.64
N ILE A 122 8.75 12.65 9.83
CA ILE A 122 7.64 13.50 10.28
C ILE A 122 7.35 14.58 9.23
N LYS A 123 8.38 15.32 8.77
CA LYS A 123 8.22 16.38 7.76
C LYS A 123 7.56 15.85 6.49
N SER A 124 7.98 14.69 6.02
CA SER A 124 7.45 14.06 4.81
C SER A 124 5.99 13.63 4.97
N VAL A 125 5.65 13.00 6.11
CA VAL A 125 4.28 12.60 6.43
C VAL A 125 3.35 13.80 6.53
N LEU A 126 3.75 14.86 7.24
CA LEU A 126 2.94 16.08 7.36
C LEU A 126 2.64 16.70 6.01
N LYS A 127 3.66 16.75 5.13
CA LYS A 127 3.52 17.26 3.75
C LYS A 127 2.55 16.42 2.92
N LEU A 128 2.70 15.09 2.94
CA LEU A 128 1.92 14.18 2.11
C LEU A 128 0.48 14.03 2.61
N SER A 129 0.27 13.98 3.93
CA SER A 129 -1.06 13.79 4.52
C SER A 129 -1.88 15.06 4.63
N SER A 130 -1.25 16.25 4.53
CA SER A 130 -1.86 17.55 4.80
C SER A 130 -2.51 17.66 6.20
N ILE A 131 -1.94 16.96 7.20
CA ILE A 131 -2.39 17.00 8.59
C ILE A 131 -1.51 17.99 9.36
N GLY A 132 -2.12 18.81 10.22
CA GLY A 132 -1.39 19.75 11.06
C GLY A 132 -0.51 19.05 12.10
N GLY A 133 0.76 19.50 12.26
CA GLY A 133 1.72 18.82 13.13
C GLY A 133 1.34 18.74 14.62
N LYS A 134 0.51 19.66 15.10
CA LYS A 134 -0.04 19.70 16.48
C LYS A 134 -1.49 19.23 16.56
N GLU A 135 -2.07 18.81 15.45
CA GLU A 135 -3.46 18.36 15.38
C GLU A 135 -3.63 17.06 16.17
N LYS A 136 -4.60 17.06 17.10
CA LYS A 136 -5.01 15.85 17.82
C LYS A 136 -5.92 15.03 16.93
N LEU A 137 -5.53 13.80 16.67
CA LEU A 137 -6.29 12.86 15.88
C LEU A 137 -7.26 12.08 16.75
N LEU A 138 -8.38 11.67 16.17
CA LEU A 138 -9.32 10.76 16.80
C LEU A 138 -8.76 9.33 16.87
N PRO A 139 -9.29 8.48 17.76
CA PRO A 139 -8.88 7.07 17.81
C PRO A 139 -9.16 6.36 16.49
N PRO A 140 -8.31 5.40 16.06
CA PRO A 140 -8.57 4.64 14.85
C PRO A 140 -9.92 3.91 14.83
N SER A 141 -10.42 3.48 15.99
CA SER A 141 -11.74 2.86 16.12
C SER A 141 -12.92 3.83 15.94
N ASN A 142 -12.68 5.13 15.84
CA ASN A 142 -13.72 6.13 15.55
C ASN A 142 -13.76 6.43 14.05
N VAL A 143 -14.86 6.07 13.38
CA VAL A 143 -15.01 6.24 11.93
C VAL A 143 -14.88 7.70 11.47
N SER A 144 -15.29 8.68 12.29
CA SER A 144 -15.13 10.10 11.99
C SER A 144 -13.67 10.55 11.89
N GLY A 145 -12.73 9.76 12.43
CA GLY A 145 -11.29 9.98 12.29
C GLY A 145 -10.69 9.34 11.06
N TYR A 146 -11.44 8.50 10.34
CA TYR A 146 -10.94 7.70 9.23
C TYR A 146 -10.26 8.54 8.14
N GLY A 147 -10.90 9.59 7.65
CA GLY A 147 -10.38 10.39 6.55
C GLY A 147 -8.99 10.99 6.83
N ARG A 148 -8.73 11.46 8.07
CA ARG A 148 -7.39 11.94 8.46
C ARG A 148 -6.39 10.80 8.63
N LEU A 149 -6.81 9.74 9.29
CA LEU A 149 -5.93 8.60 9.56
C LEU A 149 -5.62 7.78 8.31
N SER A 150 -6.54 7.68 7.35
CA SER A 150 -6.27 7.02 6.06
C SER A 150 -5.21 7.78 5.26
N ARG A 151 -5.26 9.14 5.25
CA ARG A 151 -4.20 9.97 4.64
C ARG A 151 -2.85 9.81 5.36
N LEU A 152 -2.84 9.69 6.69
CA LEU A 152 -1.65 9.37 7.45
C LEU A 152 -1.06 8.02 7.03
N VAL A 153 -1.89 6.96 6.98
CA VAL A 153 -1.50 5.61 6.58
C VAL A 153 -0.97 5.59 5.14
N ALA A 154 -1.64 6.31 4.22
CA ALA A 154 -1.17 6.46 2.83
C ALA A 154 0.20 7.16 2.76
N ALA A 155 0.39 8.26 3.49
CA ALA A 155 1.67 8.98 3.56
C ALA A 155 2.79 8.11 4.13
N MET A 156 2.53 7.34 5.18
CA MET A 156 3.48 6.37 5.74
C MET A 156 3.83 5.29 4.70
N THR A 157 2.83 4.76 3.98
CA THR A 157 3.05 3.78 2.90
C THR A 157 3.99 4.32 1.81
N CYS A 158 3.83 5.60 1.42
CA CYS A 158 4.74 6.23 0.46
C CYS A 158 6.20 6.17 0.91
N ILE A 159 6.45 6.46 2.18
CA ILE A 159 7.80 6.49 2.75
C ILE A 159 8.37 5.07 2.89
N GLU A 160 7.59 4.16 3.48
CA GLU A 160 8.01 2.76 3.72
C GLU A 160 8.24 1.98 2.43
N CYS A 161 7.44 2.25 1.39
CA CYS A 161 7.49 1.54 0.12
C CYS A 161 8.13 2.33 -1.03
N GLY A 162 8.54 3.59 -0.82
CA GLY A 162 9.11 4.41 -1.88
C GLY A 162 8.11 4.66 -3.03
N LEU A 163 6.82 4.82 -2.71
CA LEU A 163 5.77 5.02 -3.70
C LEU A 163 5.40 6.50 -3.82
N GLU A 164 4.98 6.90 -5.01
CA GLU A 164 4.22 8.13 -5.19
C GLU A 164 2.83 7.99 -4.56
N TYR A 165 2.28 9.09 -4.03
CA TYR A 165 0.99 9.07 -3.32
C TYR A 165 -0.16 8.56 -4.21
N SER A 166 -0.16 8.90 -5.48
CA SER A 166 -1.13 8.45 -6.49
C SER A 166 -1.11 6.93 -6.74
N ARG A 167 -0.06 6.23 -6.32
CA ARG A 167 0.10 4.78 -6.48
C ARG A 167 -0.27 3.99 -5.23
N VAL A 168 -0.69 4.65 -4.16
CA VAL A 168 -1.14 3.99 -2.95
C VAL A 168 -2.52 3.39 -3.17
N ASP A 169 -2.68 2.12 -2.83
CA ASP A 169 -3.95 1.40 -2.90
C ASP A 169 -4.86 1.82 -1.74
N THR A 170 -5.66 2.88 -1.98
CA THR A 170 -6.59 3.44 -1.00
C THR A 170 -7.75 2.49 -0.71
N GLU A 171 -8.16 1.67 -1.68
CA GLU A 171 -9.18 0.64 -1.47
C GLU A 171 -8.68 -0.42 -0.49
N ALA A 172 -7.43 -0.89 -0.61
CA ALA A 172 -6.85 -1.82 0.36
C ALA A 172 -6.73 -1.20 1.76
N ILE A 173 -6.50 0.13 1.88
CA ILE A 173 -6.52 0.86 3.17
C ILE A 173 -7.91 0.78 3.79
N ALA A 174 -8.98 1.05 3.00
CA ALA A 174 -10.37 1.00 3.45
C ALA A 174 -10.78 -0.42 3.85
N GLN A 175 -10.44 -1.42 3.03
CA GLN A 175 -10.69 -2.83 3.35
C GLN A 175 -9.96 -3.26 4.62
N GLY A 176 -8.72 -2.83 4.80
CA GLY A 176 -7.95 -3.06 6.02
C GLY A 176 -8.61 -2.47 7.26
N TYR A 177 -9.18 -1.27 7.15
CA TYR A 177 -9.96 -0.65 8.21
C TYR A 177 -11.22 -1.46 8.58
N LYS A 178 -12.01 -1.86 7.57
CA LYS A 178 -13.21 -2.70 7.76
C LYS A 178 -12.89 -4.02 8.44
N LEU A 179 -11.74 -4.62 8.11
CA LEU A 179 -11.25 -5.83 8.76
C LEU A 179 -10.75 -5.58 10.19
N ALA A 180 -10.19 -4.41 10.48
CA ALA A 180 -9.71 -4.04 11.81
C ALA A 180 -10.84 -3.69 12.77
N PHE A 181 -11.90 -3.05 12.26
CA PHE A 181 -13.04 -2.54 13.01
C PHE A 181 -14.37 -2.95 12.36
N PRO A 182 -14.76 -4.22 12.45
CA PRO A 182 -15.97 -4.74 11.75
C PRO A 182 -17.27 -4.01 12.11
N SER A 183 -17.39 -3.49 13.32
CA SER A 183 -18.55 -2.71 13.78
C SER A 183 -18.71 -1.35 13.10
N ASN A 184 -17.66 -0.87 12.42
CA ASN A 184 -17.65 0.40 11.69
C ASN A 184 -17.85 0.23 10.18
N ARG A 185 -18.03 -1.00 9.70
CA ARG A 185 -18.07 -1.30 8.25
C ARG A 185 -19.12 -0.46 7.54
N GLU A 186 -20.38 -0.57 7.93
CA GLU A 186 -21.51 0.14 7.32
C GLU A 186 -21.31 1.67 7.37
N LYS A 187 -20.91 2.19 8.54
CA LYS A 187 -20.64 3.63 8.71
C LYS A 187 -19.51 4.13 7.83
N LEU A 188 -18.50 3.30 7.56
CA LEU A 188 -17.44 3.66 6.65
C LEU A 188 -17.93 3.65 5.21
N ASP A 189 -18.76 2.67 4.83
CA ASP A 189 -19.34 2.62 3.48
C ASP A 189 -20.19 3.87 3.19
N GLU A 190 -21.03 4.29 4.14
CA GLU A 190 -21.78 5.56 4.07
C GLU A 190 -20.84 6.76 3.93
N TRP A 191 -19.79 6.84 4.77
CA TRP A 191 -18.82 7.95 4.74
C TRP A 191 -18.07 8.04 3.39
N LEU A 192 -17.70 6.90 2.80
CA LEU A 192 -17.01 6.87 1.51
C LEU A 192 -17.91 7.31 0.35
N LEU A 193 -19.23 7.02 0.41
CA LEU A 193 -20.20 7.50 -0.57
C LEU A 193 -20.35 9.03 -0.52
N ASP A 194 -20.42 9.61 0.67
CA ASP A 194 -20.51 11.06 0.85
C ASP A 194 -19.26 11.79 0.34
N GLU A 195 -18.05 11.24 0.53
CA GLU A 195 -16.81 11.84 0.01
C GLU A 195 -16.75 11.83 -1.53
N ASP A 196 -17.31 10.84 -2.20
CA ASP A 196 -17.32 10.79 -3.67
C ASP A 196 -18.21 11.90 -4.27
N GLU A 197 -19.24 12.38 -3.55
CA GLU A 197 -20.07 13.52 -3.94
C GLU A 197 -19.30 14.85 -3.90
N TYR A 198 -18.29 14.99 -3.01
CA TYR A 198 -17.47 16.21 -2.86
C TYR A 198 -16.20 16.24 -3.72
N ARG A 199 -15.82 15.14 -4.38
CA ARG A 199 -14.60 15.07 -5.24
C ARG A 199 -14.74 15.81 -6.58
N TYR A 200 -15.92 16.28 -6.95
CA TYR A 200 -16.20 16.92 -8.25
C TYR A 200 -16.39 18.44 -8.16
N TRP A 201 -16.03 19.07 -7.05
CA TRP A 201 -16.12 20.55 -6.89
C TRP A 201 -14.77 21.18 -6.58
#